data_d05cd049b280944312e7db441be4a5da
#
_entry.id   d05cd049b280944312e7db441be4a5da
#
_cell.length_a   1.000
_cell.length_b   1.000
_cell.length_c   1.000
_cell.angle_alpha   90.00
_cell.angle_beta   90.00
_cell.angle_gamma   90.00
#
_symmetry.space_group_name_H-M   'P 1'
#
loop_
_entity.id
_entity.type
_entity.pdbx_description
1 polymer ?
#
loop_
_entity_poly.entity_id
_entity_poly.type
_entity_poly.pdbx_seq_one_letter_code
_entity_poly.pdbx_strand_id
1 'polypeptide(L)'
;HDSTAYLAALLPDPLLPTVAQQAQHVIDQIDAVLAQCGTSKRKLLTATVYCSDSRHFDEVNTRWDAWVPWHDPPVVTYLVAKLLSPRHKVSIQVTCGV
;
A
#
# COMPACT_ATOMS: atom_id res chain seq x y z
N HIS A 1 14.97 -1.13 -14.16
CA HIS A 1 16.01 -2.13 -14.20
C HIS A 1 15.42 -3.53 -14.22
N ASP A 2 16.19 -4.48 -14.70
CA ASP A 2 15.74 -5.85 -14.87
C ASP A 2 15.39 -6.57 -13.54
N SER A 3 15.82 -6.05 -12.40
CA SER A 3 15.56 -6.63 -11.09
C SER A 3 14.42 -5.96 -10.35
N THR A 4 13.57 -5.20 -11.04
CA THR A 4 12.47 -4.48 -10.41
C THR A 4 11.13 -5.06 -10.86
N ALA A 5 10.26 -5.36 -9.90
CA ALA A 5 8.88 -5.74 -10.17
C ALA A 5 7.95 -4.56 -9.87
N TYR A 6 7.01 -4.33 -10.78
CA TYR A 6 5.98 -3.29 -10.64
C TYR A 6 4.66 -3.99 -10.39
N LEU A 7 4.07 -3.76 -9.21
CA LEU A 7 2.80 -4.36 -8.85
C LEU A 7 1.66 -3.39 -9.19
N ALA A 8 0.52 -3.95 -9.59
CA ALA A 8 -0.67 -3.14 -9.81
C ALA A 8 -1.15 -2.54 -8.49
N ALA A 9 -1.84 -1.41 -8.57
CA ALA A 9 -2.45 -0.82 -7.39
C ALA A 9 -3.50 -1.77 -6.82
N LEU A 10 -3.44 -2.01 -5.51
CA LEU A 10 -4.35 -2.91 -4.81
C LEU A 10 -5.42 -2.10 -4.08
N LEU A 11 -6.64 -2.64 -4.09
CA LEU A 11 -7.79 -2.04 -3.45
C LEU A 11 -8.25 -2.90 -2.29
N PRO A 12 -8.75 -2.30 -1.19
CA PRO A 12 -9.30 -3.06 -0.08
C PRO A 12 -10.72 -3.54 -0.39
N ASP A 13 -11.24 -4.42 0.48
CA ASP A 13 -12.66 -4.72 0.50
C ASP A 13 -13.44 -3.43 0.81
N PRO A 14 -14.31 -2.94 -0.10
CA PRO A 14 -15.01 -1.68 0.11
C PRO A 14 -16.06 -1.74 1.22
N LEU A 15 -16.38 -2.93 1.73
CA LEU A 15 -17.34 -3.10 2.82
C LEU A 15 -16.69 -2.88 4.19
N LEU A 16 -15.36 -2.83 4.28
CA LEU A 16 -14.68 -2.50 5.53
C LEU A 16 -14.98 -1.05 5.90
N PRO A 17 -15.48 -0.79 7.12
CA PRO A 17 -16.06 0.52 7.43
C PRO A 17 -15.06 1.62 7.75
N THR A 18 -13.82 1.30 8.13
CA THR A 18 -12.85 2.30 8.56
C THR A 18 -11.64 2.37 7.63
N VAL A 19 -11.00 3.54 7.61
CA VAL A 19 -9.74 3.72 6.87
C VAL A 19 -8.67 2.75 7.37
N ALA A 20 -8.56 2.59 8.69
CA ALA A 20 -7.55 1.70 9.28
C ALA A 20 -7.76 0.26 8.83
N GLN A 21 -8.99 -0.23 8.80
CA GLN A 21 -9.29 -1.59 8.34
C GLN A 21 -9.00 -1.76 6.86
N GLN A 22 -9.35 -0.77 6.04
CA GLN A 22 -9.06 -0.83 4.61
C GLN A 22 -7.56 -0.79 4.35
N ALA A 23 -6.82 0.07 5.06
CA ALA A 23 -5.37 0.15 4.92
C ALA A 23 -4.72 -1.18 5.31
N GLN A 24 -5.15 -1.80 6.41
CA GLN A 24 -4.61 -3.08 6.83
C GLN A 24 -4.89 -4.17 5.80
N HIS A 25 -6.09 -4.19 5.22
CA HIS A 25 -6.43 -5.17 4.19
C HIS A 25 -5.54 -5.04 2.95
N VAL A 26 -5.30 -3.79 2.50
CA VAL A 26 -4.40 -3.57 1.35
C VAL A 26 -2.98 -4.02 1.69
N ILE A 27 -2.49 -3.70 2.89
CA ILE A 27 -1.15 -4.11 3.33
C ILE A 27 -1.03 -5.64 3.37
N ASP A 28 -2.05 -6.33 3.88
CA ASP A 28 -2.07 -7.79 3.91
C ASP A 28 -2.04 -8.38 2.50
N GLN A 29 -2.74 -7.76 1.55
CA GLN A 29 -2.68 -8.17 0.14
C GLN A 29 -1.29 -7.99 -0.44
N ILE A 30 -0.62 -6.88 -0.11
CA ILE A 30 0.75 -6.62 -0.57
C ILE A 30 1.68 -7.73 -0.05
N ASP A 31 1.60 -8.07 1.23
CA ASP A 31 2.40 -9.16 1.79
C ASP A 31 2.20 -10.46 1.02
N ALA A 32 0.95 -10.81 0.73
CA ALA A 32 0.63 -12.04 0.02
C ALA A 32 1.20 -12.03 -1.41
N VAL A 33 1.08 -10.91 -2.12
CA VAL A 33 1.61 -10.78 -3.49
C VAL A 33 3.14 -10.85 -3.49
N LEU A 34 3.79 -10.19 -2.53
CA LEU A 34 5.25 -10.24 -2.41
C LEU A 34 5.72 -11.67 -2.18
N ALA A 35 5.04 -12.41 -1.31
CA ALA A 35 5.37 -13.81 -1.05
C ALA A 35 5.21 -14.67 -2.31
N GLN A 36 4.16 -14.45 -3.09
CA GLN A 36 3.94 -15.17 -4.36
C GLN A 36 5.04 -14.88 -5.38
N CYS A 37 5.61 -13.67 -5.34
CA CYS A 37 6.69 -13.28 -6.23
C CYS A 37 8.06 -13.72 -5.73
N GLY A 38 8.14 -14.44 -4.61
CA GLY A 38 9.40 -14.90 -4.04
C GLY A 38 10.21 -13.78 -3.41
N THR A 39 9.57 -12.71 -2.97
CA THR A 39 10.22 -11.55 -2.36
C THR A 39 9.53 -11.17 -1.05
N SER A 40 9.90 -10.05 -0.46
CA SER A 40 9.32 -9.61 0.79
C SER A 40 9.32 -8.09 0.88
N LYS A 41 8.66 -7.56 1.92
CA LYS A 41 8.62 -6.11 2.17
C LYS A 41 10.00 -5.48 2.33
N ARG A 42 11.02 -6.26 2.65
CA ARG A 42 12.41 -5.76 2.77
C ARG A 42 12.98 -5.32 1.43
N LYS A 43 12.39 -5.75 0.33
CA LYS A 43 12.82 -5.39 -1.01
C LYS A 43 11.95 -4.32 -1.65
N LEU A 44 11.06 -3.69 -0.90
CA LEU A 44 10.27 -2.57 -1.38
C LEU A 44 11.18 -1.39 -1.75
N LEU A 45 10.94 -0.82 -2.90
CA LEU A 45 11.67 0.33 -3.42
C LEU A 45 10.85 1.61 -3.30
N THR A 46 9.61 1.58 -3.80
CA THR A 46 8.71 2.71 -3.76
C THR A 46 7.29 2.25 -3.43
N ALA A 47 6.50 3.16 -2.89
CA ALA A 47 5.07 2.97 -2.72
C ALA A 47 4.34 4.27 -3.02
N THR A 48 3.19 4.16 -3.69
CA THR A 48 2.28 5.28 -3.88
C THR A 48 0.99 4.97 -3.17
N VAL A 49 0.63 5.81 -2.22
CA VAL A 49 -0.59 5.68 -1.43
C VAL A 49 -1.61 6.67 -1.96
N TYR A 50 -2.72 6.15 -2.46
CA TYR A 50 -3.84 6.94 -2.94
C TYR A 50 -4.93 6.93 -1.89
N CYS A 51 -5.36 8.10 -1.45
CA CYS A 51 -6.46 8.23 -0.52
C CYS A 51 -7.58 9.06 -1.16
N SER A 52 -8.81 8.72 -0.85
CA SER A 52 -9.97 9.48 -1.36
C SER A 52 -10.09 10.85 -0.71
N ASP A 53 -9.43 11.06 0.44
CA ASP A 53 -9.43 12.32 1.19
C ASP A 53 -8.12 12.44 1.96
N SER A 54 -7.55 13.63 2.00
CA SER A 54 -6.29 13.87 2.72
C SER A 54 -6.41 13.59 4.23
N ARG A 55 -7.61 13.64 4.79
CA ARG A 55 -7.84 13.32 6.21
C ARG A 55 -7.50 11.87 6.54
N HIS A 56 -7.41 11.00 5.54
CA HIS A 56 -7.12 9.58 5.74
C HIS A 56 -5.61 9.29 5.87
N PHE A 57 -4.75 10.24 5.50
CA PHE A 57 -3.31 9.99 5.44
C PHE A 57 -2.74 9.51 6.77
N ASP A 58 -3.12 10.14 7.89
CA ASP A 58 -2.55 9.81 9.19
C ASP A 58 -2.86 8.36 9.59
N GLU A 59 -4.09 7.91 9.39
CA GLU A 59 -4.47 6.54 9.74
C GLU A 59 -3.79 5.51 8.84
N VAL A 60 -3.68 5.79 7.54
CA VAL A 60 -2.96 4.93 6.62
C VAL A 60 -1.48 4.88 6.99
N ASN A 61 -0.90 6.03 7.28
CA ASN A 61 0.51 6.11 7.64
C ASN A 61 0.82 5.34 8.93
N THR A 62 -0.09 5.37 9.90
CA THR A 62 0.08 4.60 11.14
C THR A 62 0.19 3.11 10.84
N ARG A 63 -0.68 2.57 9.99
CA ARG A 63 -0.64 1.16 9.62
C ARG A 63 0.58 0.82 8.77
N TRP A 64 0.93 1.72 7.86
CA TRP A 64 2.10 1.56 6.99
C TRP A 64 3.39 1.53 7.81
N ASP A 65 3.56 2.48 8.74
CA ASP A 65 4.76 2.56 9.58
C ASP A 65 4.91 1.35 10.50
N ALA A 66 3.80 0.77 10.94
CA ALA A 66 3.84 -0.44 11.77
C ALA A 66 4.26 -1.68 10.99
N TRP A 67 4.12 -1.66 9.67
CA TRP A 67 4.39 -2.80 8.79
C TRP A 67 5.72 -2.72 8.08
N VAL A 68 6.09 -1.54 7.57
CA VAL A 68 7.29 -1.36 6.74
C VAL A 68 8.55 -1.53 7.60
N PRO A 69 9.65 -2.09 7.04
CA PRO A 69 10.91 -2.17 7.77
C PRO A 69 11.41 -0.76 8.08
N TRP A 70 11.77 -0.52 9.33
CA TRP A 70 12.29 0.80 9.72
C TRP A 70 13.73 1.00 9.26
N HIS A 71 14.46 -0.08 8.96
CA HIS A 71 15.73 -0.04 8.26
C HIS A 71 15.46 -0.03 6.77
N ASP A 72 15.97 0.95 6.06
CA ASP A 72 15.89 1.01 4.61
C ASP A 72 14.44 1.01 4.09
N PRO A 73 13.60 1.94 4.58
CA PRO A 73 12.21 1.98 4.15
C PRO A 73 12.09 2.43 2.69
N PRO A 74 11.00 2.04 2.00
CA PRO A 74 10.75 2.52 0.64
C PRO A 74 10.45 4.02 0.60
N VAL A 75 10.64 4.63 -0.56
CA VAL A 75 10.17 5.99 -0.81
C VAL A 75 8.66 5.96 -0.98
N VAL A 76 7.94 6.78 -0.23
CA VAL A 76 6.47 6.80 -0.23
C VAL A 76 5.97 8.14 -0.73
N THR A 77 5.00 8.09 -1.65
CA THR A 77 4.28 9.26 -2.15
C THR A 77 2.81 9.14 -1.76
N TYR A 78 2.24 10.19 -1.19
CA TYR A 78 0.83 10.25 -0.82
C TYR A 78 0.09 11.17 -1.78
N LEU A 79 -1.00 10.68 -2.35
CA LEU A 79 -1.84 11.43 -3.30
C LEU A 79 -3.31 11.31 -2.93
N VAL A 80 -4.05 12.39 -3.14
CA VAL A 80 -5.52 12.35 -3.10
C VAL A 80 -6.01 12.02 -4.50
N ALA A 81 -6.87 11.03 -4.61
CA ALA A 81 -7.39 10.59 -5.89
C ALA A 81 -8.80 10.02 -5.74
N LYS A 82 -9.56 10.09 -6.82
CA LYS A 82 -10.83 9.41 -6.89
C LYS A 82 -10.57 7.93 -7.15
N LEU A 83 -11.03 7.08 -6.24
CA LEU A 83 -10.82 5.64 -6.34
C LEU A 83 -11.97 4.97 -7.08
N LEU A 84 -11.87 3.64 -7.22
CA LEU A 84 -12.80 2.86 -8.04
C LEU A 84 -14.26 3.05 -7.63
N SER A 85 -14.54 3.15 -6.33
CA SER A 85 -15.88 3.40 -5.84
C SER A 85 -15.84 4.40 -4.67
N PRO A 86 -16.99 5.03 -4.33
CA PRO A 86 -17.05 5.95 -3.18
C PRO A 86 -16.72 5.28 -1.84
N ARG A 87 -16.81 3.96 -1.76
CA ARG A 87 -16.51 3.21 -0.52
C ARG A 87 -15.03 2.92 -0.35
N HIS A 88 -14.24 2.98 -1.41
CA HIS A 88 -12.80 2.81 -1.31
C HIS A 88 -12.18 4.08 -0.75
N LYS A 89 -11.41 3.94 0.32
CA LYS A 89 -10.75 5.06 1.01
C LYS A 89 -9.25 5.11 0.75
N VAL A 90 -8.66 3.98 0.36
CA VAL A 90 -7.22 3.88 0.14
C VAL A 90 -6.91 2.84 -0.93
N SER A 91 -5.84 3.08 -1.68
CA SER A 91 -5.23 2.12 -2.58
C SER A 91 -3.73 2.30 -2.52
N ILE A 92 -2.96 1.23 -2.68
CA ILE A 92 -1.51 1.30 -2.62
C ILE A 92 -0.92 0.54 -3.79
N GLN A 93 0.04 1.18 -4.47
CA GLN A 93 0.84 0.60 -5.52
C GLN A 93 2.30 0.55 -5.06
N VAL A 94 2.97 -0.58 -5.24
CA VAL A 94 4.36 -0.71 -4.83
C VAL A 94 5.24 -1.19 -5.97
N THR A 95 6.53 -0.86 -5.88
CA THR A 95 7.58 -1.50 -6.68
C THR A 95 8.56 -2.15 -5.73
N CYS A 96 9.13 -3.26 -6.13
CA CYS A 96 10.09 -3.99 -5.29
C CYS A 96 11.23 -4.56 -6.12
N GLY A 97 12.37 -4.78 -5.47
CA GLY A 97 13.47 -5.57 -6.02
C GLY A 97 13.14 -7.06 -5.96
N VAL A 98 13.63 -7.79 -6.92
CA VAL A 98 13.45 -9.24 -6.99
C VAL A 98 14.76 -9.99 -7.14
#